data_ff281d68ded31bdeeee707d07820b4fc
#
_entry.id   ff281d68ded31bdeeee707d07820b4fc
#
_cell.length_a   1.000
_cell.length_b   1.000
_cell.length_c   1.000
_cell.angle_alpha   90.00
_cell.angle_beta   90.00
_cell.angle_gamma   90.00
#
_symmetry.space_group_name_H-M   'P 1'
#
loop_
_entity.id
_entity.type
_entity.pdbx_description
1 polymer ?
#
loop_
_entity_poly.entity_id
_entity_poly.type
_entity_poly.pdbx_seq_one_letter_code
_entity_poly.pdbx_strand_id
1 'polypeptide(L)'
;MCGGHMASDVKFQVKKATDEQVLIPATISEELEQKFVKKARSSSIKLIPISFIVAAVVLTILFLLVYFLKLLAISTIALFCIIFPIYAIYDAIATSKAIKNHDYEFFYGEIVNKNDNGNYQIKGLEEHKISVLFGKKEYNAGDKAIVARIKDDLNLISED
;
A
#
# COMPACT_ATOMS: atom_id res chain seq x y z
N MET A 1 16.73 -8.17 10.08
CA MET A 1 16.89 -6.72 10.31
C MET A 1 16.83 -5.96 8.98
N CYS A 2 15.68 -5.93 8.26
CA CYS A 2 15.56 -5.21 6.97
C CYS A 2 14.25 -4.40 6.84
N GLY A 3 13.55 -4.12 7.93
CA GLY A 3 12.29 -3.37 7.88
C GLY A 3 12.37 -1.86 8.14
N GLY A 4 13.54 -1.36 8.57
CA GLY A 4 13.68 0.05 8.96
C GLY A 4 14.12 1.01 7.85
N HIS A 5 14.63 0.50 6.73
CA HIS A 5 15.21 1.33 5.68
C HIS A 5 14.19 1.86 4.66
N MET A 6 13.09 1.12 4.38
CA MET A 6 12.10 1.54 3.39
C MET A 6 11.19 2.68 3.88
N ALA A 7 10.81 2.69 5.16
CA ALA A 7 9.91 3.70 5.73
C ALA A 7 10.52 5.12 5.74
N SER A 8 11.82 5.21 6.02
CA SER A 8 12.55 6.47 5.96
C SER A 8 12.73 6.98 4.52
N ASP A 9 12.67 6.08 3.54
CA ASP A 9 12.93 6.37 2.14
C ASP A 9 11.76 7.11 1.48
N VAL A 10 10.51 6.63 1.65
CA VAL A 10 9.32 7.29 1.06
C VAL A 10 9.14 8.71 1.60
N LYS A 11 9.19 8.90 2.92
CA LYS A 11 9.08 10.24 3.53
C LYS A 11 10.20 11.16 3.07
N PHE A 12 11.41 10.65 2.97
CA PHE A 12 12.57 11.42 2.52
C PHE A 12 12.43 11.81 1.05
N GLN A 13 12.03 10.88 0.18
CA GLN A 13 11.87 11.15 -1.26
C GLN A 13 10.71 12.11 -1.53
N VAL A 14 9.57 11.95 -0.84
CA VAL A 14 8.44 12.90 -0.93
C VAL A 14 8.88 14.29 -0.49
N LYS A 15 9.61 14.41 0.62
CA LYS A 15 10.15 15.69 1.07
C LYS A 15 11.10 16.31 0.05
N LYS A 16 12.04 15.52 -0.48
CA LYS A 16 12.99 15.96 -1.51
C LYS A 16 12.26 16.45 -2.77
N ALA A 17 11.29 15.66 -3.28
CA ALA A 17 10.50 16.03 -4.45
C ALA A 17 9.64 17.29 -4.21
N THR A 18 9.21 17.51 -2.96
CA THR A 18 8.50 18.73 -2.57
C THR A 18 9.44 19.94 -2.50
N ASP A 19 10.64 19.76 -1.92
CA ASP A 19 11.65 20.82 -1.85
C ASP A 19 12.14 21.22 -3.26
N GLU A 20 12.21 20.28 -4.20
CA GLU A 20 12.53 20.51 -5.62
C GLU A 20 11.33 21.03 -6.44
N GLN A 21 10.19 21.29 -5.82
CA GLN A 21 8.93 21.73 -6.46
C GLN A 21 8.40 20.79 -7.56
N VAL A 22 8.79 19.55 -7.53
CA VAL A 22 8.27 18.49 -8.42
C VAL A 22 6.92 17.97 -7.93
N LEU A 23 6.76 17.87 -6.59
CA LEU A 23 5.50 17.63 -5.91
C LEU A 23 5.03 18.93 -5.26
N ILE A 24 3.80 19.30 -5.50
CA ILE A 24 3.19 20.50 -4.92
C ILE A 24 2.19 20.07 -3.85
N PRO A 25 2.32 20.52 -2.59
CA PRO A 25 1.33 20.22 -1.56
C PRO A 25 -0.08 20.57 -2.04
N ALA A 26 -0.99 19.61 -1.93
CA ALA A 26 -2.37 19.76 -2.37
C ALA A 26 -3.30 20.02 -1.18
N THR A 27 -4.08 21.09 -1.26
CA THR A 27 -5.24 21.27 -0.39
C THR A 27 -6.44 20.62 -1.08
N ILE A 28 -6.98 19.59 -0.47
CA ILE A 28 -8.13 18.85 -0.98
C ILE A 28 -9.41 19.21 -0.23
N SER A 29 -10.57 18.89 -0.81
CA SER A 29 -11.85 19.06 -0.14
C SER A 29 -11.98 18.11 1.08
N GLU A 30 -12.72 18.54 2.10
CA GLU A 30 -12.97 17.71 3.29
C GLU A 30 -13.67 16.40 2.90
N GLU A 31 -14.53 16.43 1.91
CA GLU A 31 -15.22 15.25 1.39
C GLU A 31 -14.24 14.24 0.80
N LEU A 32 -13.26 14.70 0.00
CA LEU A 32 -12.24 13.85 -0.59
C LEU A 32 -11.33 13.25 0.48
N GLU A 33 -10.97 14.03 1.50
CA GLU A 33 -10.18 13.58 2.64
C GLU A 33 -10.92 12.48 3.42
N GLN A 34 -12.19 12.68 3.74
CA GLN A 34 -13.01 11.67 4.42
C GLN A 34 -13.15 10.39 3.60
N LYS A 35 -13.35 10.51 2.28
CA LYS A 35 -13.40 9.39 1.35
C LYS A 35 -12.08 8.61 1.34
N PHE A 36 -10.95 9.33 1.33
CA PHE A 36 -9.61 8.74 1.41
C PHE A 36 -9.42 7.96 2.72
N VAL A 37 -9.67 8.59 3.86
CA VAL A 37 -9.54 7.98 5.20
C VAL A 37 -10.39 6.73 5.32
N LYS A 38 -11.67 6.80 4.89
CA LYS A 38 -12.58 5.65 4.88
C LYS A 38 -12.07 4.52 3.99
N LYS A 39 -11.54 4.84 2.81
CA LYS A 39 -11.06 3.85 1.86
C LYS A 39 -9.76 3.21 2.33
N ALA A 40 -8.79 3.99 2.80
CA ALA A 40 -7.53 3.50 3.36
C ALA A 40 -7.78 2.54 4.53
N ARG A 41 -8.63 2.95 5.49
CA ARG A 41 -9.02 2.09 6.62
C ARG A 41 -9.72 0.82 6.17
N SER A 42 -10.69 0.92 5.25
CA SER A 42 -11.42 -0.24 4.73
C SER A 42 -10.51 -1.21 3.99
N SER A 43 -9.53 -0.71 3.23
CA SER A 43 -8.57 -1.54 2.50
C SER A 43 -7.73 -2.38 3.45
N SER A 44 -7.10 -1.76 4.46
CA SER A 44 -6.27 -2.47 5.44
C SER A 44 -7.08 -3.49 6.27
N ILE A 45 -8.32 -3.16 6.68
CA ILE A 45 -9.18 -4.08 7.43
C ILE A 45 -9.60 -5.28 6.58
N LYS A 46 -9.88 -5.09 5.30
CA LYS A 46 -10.28 -6.18 4.38
C LYS A 46 -9.17 -7.21 4.14
N LEU A 47 -7.92 -6.82 4.30
CA LEU A 47 -6.79 -7.75 4.19
C LEU A 47 -6.78 -8.79 5.31
N ILE A 48 -7.35 -8.49 6.48
CA ILE A 48 -7.37 -9.43 7.62
C ILE A 48 -8.10 -10.72 7.27
N PRO A 49 -9.41 -10.73 6.93
CA PRO A 49 -10.08 -11.98 6.60
C PRO A 49 -9.48 -12.71 5.39
N ILE A 50 -9.03 -11.95 4.38
CA ILE A 50 -8.40 -12.54 3.21
C ILE A 50 -7.11 -13.28 3.60
N SER A 51 -6.28 -12.69 4.46
CA SER A 51 -5.03 -13.32 4.92
C SER A 51 -5.28 -14.61 5.70
N PHE A 52 -6.33 -14.66 6.52
CA PHE A 52 -6.72 -15.89 7.22
C PHE A 52 -7.22 -16.99 6.27
N ILE A 53 -8.02 -16.63 5.26
CA ILE A 53 -8.49 -17.59 4.25
C ILE A 53 -7.31 -18.15 3.47
N VAL A 54 -6.39 -17.30 3.00
CA VAL A 54 -5.19 -17.74 2.27
C VAL A 54 -4.33 -18.64 3.14
N ALA A 55 -4.08 -18.27 4.40
CA ALA A 55 -3.32 -19.09 5.34
C ALA A 55 -3.98 -20.45 5.57
N ALA A 56 -5.31 -20.49 5.76
CA ALA A 56 -6.04 -21.75 5.94
C ALA A 56 -5.94 -22.67 4.72
N VAL A 57 -6.08 -22.13 3.50
CA VAL A 57 -5.95 -22.90 2.26
C VAL A 57 -4.55 -23.47 2.13
N VAL A 58 -3.51 -22.66 2.32
CA VAL A 58 -2.11 -23.10 2.21
C VAL A 58 -1.80 -24.15 3.27
N LEU A 59 -2.22 -23.97 4.54
CA LEU A 59 -2.02 -24.96 5.59
C LEU A 59 -2.72 -26.28 5.30
N THR A 60 -3.93 -26.24 4.71
CA THR A 60 -4.64 -27.45 4.31
C THR A 60 -3.87 -28.22 3.22
N ILE A 61 -3.36 -27.50 2.21
CA ILE A 61 -2.54 -28.11 1.15
C ILE A 61 -1.27 -28.73 1.74
N LEU A 62 -0.57 -27.99 2.62
CA LEU A 62 0.65 -28.47 3.27
C LEU A 62 0.37 -29.70 4.14
N PHE A 63 -0.73 -29.71 4.88
CA PHE A 63 -1.14 -30.87 5.67
C PHE A 63 -1.38 -32.11 4.79
N LEU A 64 -2.08 -31.96 3.67
CA LEU A 64 -2.29 -33.06 2.72
C LEU A 64 -0.97 -33.57 2.14
N LEU A 65 -0.04 -32.69 1.79
CA LEU A 65 1.28 -33.07 1.29
C LEU A 65 2.10 -33.83 2.34
N VAL A 66 2.09 -33.38 3.60
CA VAL A 66 2.75 -34.10 4.70
C VAL A 66 2.13 -35.50 4.88
N TYR A 67 0.80 -35.59 4.86
CA TYR A 67 0.08 -36.85 5.06
C TYR A 67 0.36 -37.88 3.95
N PHE A 68 0.31 -37.43 2.67
CA PHE A 68 0.50 -38.32 1.53
C PHE A 68 1.97 -38.60 1.20
N LEU A 69 2.85 -37.60 1.31
CA LEU A 69 4.26 -37.69 0.89
C LEU A 69 5.23 -37.92 2.04
N LYS A 70 4.77 -37.92 3.31
CA LYS A 70 5.59 -38.06 4.53
C LYS A 70 6.77 -37.09 4.59
N LEU A 71 6.64 -35.92 4.00
CA LEU A 71 7.68 -34.88 3.93
C LEU A 71 7.65 -33.99 5.17
N LEU A 72 8.39 -34.36 6.21
CA LEU A 72 8.49 -33.60 7.47
C LEU A 72 9.09 -32.19 7.32
N ALA A 73 9.91 -31.97 6.29
CA ALA A 73 10.53 -30.67 6.03
C ALA A 73 9.52 -29.53 5.73
N ILE A 74 8.27 -29.86 5.41
CA ILE A 74 7.20 -28.91 5.08
C ILE A 74 6.69 -28.16 6.33
N SER A 75 6.95 -28.67 7.54
CA SER A 75 6.51 -28.02 8.78
C SER A 75 7.08 -26.60 8.96
N THR A 76 8.29 -26.35 8.46
CA THR A 76 8.93 -25.03 8.51
C THR A 76 8.18 -24.02 7.64
N ILE A 77 7.64 -24.44 6.49
CA ILE A 77 6.86 -23.58 5.59
C ILE A 77 5.53 -23.18 6.25
N ALA A 78 4.94 -24.08 7.05
CA ALA A 78 3.69 -23.79 7.77
C ALA A 78 3.83 -22.59 8.73
N LEU A 79 5.01 -22.38 9.33
CA LEU A 79 5.28 -21.22 10.20
C LEU A 79 5.18 -19.89 9.44
N PHE A 80 5.62 -19.86 8.17
CA PHE A 80 5.51 -18.64 7.34
C PHE A 80 4.06 -18.27 7.03
N CYS A 81 3.14 -19.25 6.97
CA CYS A 81 1.72 -18.98 6.73
C CYS A 81 1.07 -18.18 7.87
N ILE A 82 1.59 -18.29 9.10
CA ILE A 82 1.08 -17.58 10.27
C ILE A 82 1.54 -16.12 10.27
N ILE A 83 2.69 -15.83 9.68
CA ILE A 83 3.25 -14.47 9.60
C ILE A 83 2.33 -13.55 8.79
N PHE A 84 1.69 -14.06 7.74
CA PHE A 84 0.87 -13.25 6.85
C PHE A 84 -0.38 -12.64 7.54
N PRO A 85 -1.21 -13.39 8.30
CA PRO A 85 -2.29 -12.81 9.10
C PRO A 85 -1.79 -11.81 10.16
N ILE A 86 -0.65 -12.10 10.81
CA ILE A 86 -0.06 -11.20 11.81
C ILE A 86 0.32 -9.87 11.16
N TYR A 87 0.94 -9.92 9.98
CA TYR A 87 1.28 -8.72 9.21
C TYR A 87 0.03 -7.91 8.82
N ALA A 88 -1.03 -8.57 8.37
CA ALA A 88 -2.28 -7.90 7.99
C ALA A 88 -2.94 -7.18 9.19
N ILE A 89 -2.91 -7.79 10.38
CA ILE A 89 -3.39 -7.17 11.62
C ILE A 89 -2.53 -5.96 11.98
N TYR A 90 -1.20 -6.13 11.93
CA TYR A 90 -0.25 -5.05 12.21
C TYR A 90 -0.46 -3.85 11.27
N ASP A 91 -0.62 -4.11 9.97
CA ASP A 91 -0.87 -3.06 8.97
C ASP A 91 -2.18 -2.31 9.24
N ALA A 92 -3.26 -3.02 9.58
CA ALA A 92 -4.54 -2.40 9.91
C ALA A 92 -4.46 -1.50 11.17
N ILE A 93 -3.71 -1.94 12.20
CA ILE A 93 -3.46 -1.14 13.41
C ILE A 93 -2.62 0.09 13.06
N ALA A 94 -1.53 -0.09 12.31
CA ALA A 94 -0.64 0.99 11.90
C ALA A 94 -1.37 2.04 11.05
N THR A 95 -2.20 1.60 10.09
CA THR A 95 -3.03 2.50 9.26
C THR A 95 -4.04 3.26 10.12
N SER A 96 -4.73 2.59 11.06
CA SER A 96 -5.67 3.24 11.97
C SER A 96 -4.97 4.27 12.86
N LYS A 97 -3.74 4.01 13.32
CA LYS A 97 -2.93 4.94 14.10
C LYS A 97 -2.47 6.13 13.25
N ALA A 98 -2.03 5.91 12.02
CA ALA A 98 -1.65 6.97 11.10
C ALA A 98 -2.83 7.92 10.83
N ILE A 99 -4.02 7.39 10.57
CA ILE A 99 -5.25 8.17 10.40
C ILE A 99 -5.55 9.01 11.64
N LYS A 100 -5.50 8.40 12.83
CA LYS A 100 -5.77 9.10 14.10
C LYS A 100 -4.77 10.22 14.38
N ASN A 101 -3.53 10.04 13.99
CA ASN A 101 -2.45 11.01 14.18
C ASN A 101 -2.31 12.00 13.01
N HIS A 102 -3.19 11.96 12.00
CA HIS A 102 -3.09 12.75 10.77
C HIS A 102 -1.72 12.59 10.05
N ASP A 103 -1.13 11.39 10.10
CA ASP A 103 0.12 11.07 9.38
C ASP A 103 -0.21 10.65 7.93
N TYR A 104 -0.83 11.56 7.21
CA TYR A 104 -1.09 11.48 5.77
C TYR A 104 -0.99 12.88 5.15
N GLU A 105 -0.63 12.91 3.88
CA GLU A 105 -0.39 14.14 3.12
C GLU A 105 -0.86 13.97 1.68
N PHE A 106 -1.19 15.09 1.04
CA PHE A 106 -1.65 15.12 -0.34
C PHE A 106 -0.79 16.05 -1.17
N PHE A 107 -0.48 15.62 -2.40
CA PHE A 107 0.37 16.34 -3.33
C PHE A 107 -0.22 16.30 -4.73
N TYR A 108 0.00 17.33 -5.52
CA TYR A 108 -0.16 17.26 -6.97
C TYR A 108 1.14 16.76 -7.57
N GLY A 109 1.08 15.71 -8.38
CA GLY A 109 2.20 15.15 -9.11
C GLY A 109 1.85 14.93 -10.58
N GLU A 110 2.86 14.87 -11.44
CA GLU A 110 2.73 14.60 -12.87
C GLU A 110 3.01 13.12 -13.14
N ILE A 111 2.11 12.46 -13.86
CA ILE A 111 2.28 11.07 -14.29
C ILE A 111 3.35 11.00 -15.38
N VAL A 112 4.37 10.19 -15.18
CA VAL A 112 5.43 9.96 -16.17
C VAL A 112 5.09 8.77 -17.07
N ASN A 113 4.68 7.67 -16.45
CA ASN A 113 4.42 6.42 -17.15
C ASN A 113 3.47 5.51 -16.35
N LYS A 114 2.97 4.46 -17.02
CA LYS A 114 2.22 3.35 -16.42
C LYS A 114 2.98 2.06 -16.68
N ASN A 115 3.30 1.30 -15.64
CA ASN A 115 3.98 0.02 -15.77
C ASN A 115 3.02 -1.08 -16.24
N ASP A 116 3.56 -2.17 -16.81
CA ASP A 116 2.79 -3.35 -17.24
C ASP A 116 1.91 -3.97 -16.14
N ASN A 117 2.29 -3.77 -14.87
CA ASN A 117 1.53 -4.21 -13.68
C ASN A 117 0.39 -3.24 -13.28
N GLY A 118 0.12 -2.20 -14.09
CA GLY A 118 -0.95 -1.23 -13.82
C GLY A 118 -0.60 -0.15 -12.78
N ASN A 119 0.63 -0.12 -12.27
CA ASN A 119 1.10 0.93 -11.35
C ASN A 119 1.60 2.14 -12.15
N TYR A 120 1.46 3.32 -11.56
CA TYR A 120 1.89 4.58 -12.14
C TYR A 120 3.23 5.03 -11.57
N GLN A 121 3.99 5.73 -12.41
CA GLN A 121 5.20 6.42 -12.01
C GLN A 121 4.92 7.92 -11.99
N ILE A 122 5.29 8.57 -10.90
CA ILE A 122 5.15 10.01 -10.69
C ILE A 122 6.54 10.62 -10.78
N LYS A 123 6.64 11.78 -11.39
CA LYS A 123 7.88 12.55 -11.49
C LYS A 123 8.43 12.86 -10.09
N GLY A 124 9.68 12.49 -9.87
CA GLY A 124 10.35 12.58 -8.56
C GLY A 124 10.08 11.42 -7.59
N LEU A 125 9.23 10.45 -7.97
CA LEU A 125 8.88 9.25 -7.21
C LEU A 125 8.91 7.99 -8.08
N GLU A 126 9.76 7.98 -9.12
CA GLU A 126 9.77 6.92 -10.16
C GLU A 126 10.12 5.54 -9.61
N GLU A 127 10.80 5.46 -8.47
CA GLU A 127 11.17 4.20 -7.81
C GLU A 127 10.00 3.55 -7.06
N HIS A 128 8.93 4.30 -6.81
CA HIS A 128 7.80 3.82 -6.03
C HIS A 128 6.68 3.29 -6.92
N LYS A 129 6.02 2.24 -6.42
CA LYS A 129 4.81 1.67 -7.05
C LYS A 129 3.60 2.42 -6.52
N ILE A 130 2.96 3.20 -7.39
CA ILE A 130 1.81 4.02 -7.02
C ILE A 130 0.57 3.45 -7.73
N SER A 131 -0.41 3.02 -6.97
CA SER A 131 -1.67 2.46 -7.47
C SER A 131 -2.83 3.43 -7.29
N VAL A 132 -3.89 3.25 -8.06
CA VAL A 132 -5.13 4.01 -7.88
C VAL A 132 -5.92 3.44 -6.72
N LEU A 133 -6.17 4.24 -5.69
CA LEU A 133 -6.99 3.85 -4.55
C LEU A 133 -8.49 3.98 -4.86
N PHE A 134 -8.88 5.09 -5.49
CA PHE A 134 -10.24 5.35 -5.98
C PHE A 134 -10.26 6.54 -6.94
N GLY A 135 -11.38 6.68 -7.68
CA GLY A 135 -11.62 7.74 -8.64
C GLY A 135 -11.18 7.34 -10.05
N LYS A 136 -10.61 8.27 -10.82
CA LYS A 136 -10.19 8.06 -12.23
C LYS A 136 -9.27 6.83 -12.32
N LYS A 137 -9.67 5.85 -13.14
CA LYS A 137 -8.97 4.56 -13.23
C LYS A 137 -7.77 4.59 -14.16
N GLU A 138 -7.75 5.50 -15.12
CA GLU A 138 -6.69 5.57 -16.12
C GLU A 138 -6.18 6.99 -16.28
N TYR A 139 -4.86 7.12 -16.22
CA TYR A 139 -4.12 8.34 -16.43
C TYR A 139 -3.13 8.14 -17.57
N ASN A 140 -2.88 9.20 -18.33
CA ASN A 140 -1.87 9.24 -19.37
C ASN A 140 -0.60 9.95 -18.87
N ALA A 141 0.50 9.74 -19.57
CA ALA A 141 1.72 10.49 -19.31
C ALA A 141 1.46 12.00 -19.53
N GLY A 142 1.92 12.83 -18.57
CA GLY A 142 1.67 14.28 -18.52
C GLY A 142 0.40 14.69 -17.77
N ASP A 143 -0.48 13.74 -17.38
CA ASP A 143 -1.65 14.06 -16.56
C ASP A 143 -1.20 14.49 -15.16
N LYS A 144 -1.88 15.49 -14.60
CA LYS A 144 -1.76 15.84 -13.19
C LYS A 144 -2.69 14.99 -12.35
N ALA A 145 -2.18 14.43 -11.28
CA ALA A 145 -2.95 13.58 -10.39
C ALA A 145 -2.69 13.95 -8.91
N ILE A 146 -3.64 13.65 -8.04
CA ILE A 146 -3.47 13.81 -6.60
C ILE A 146 -2.84 12.53 -6.06
N VAL A 147 -1.65 12.68 -5.47
CA VAL A 147 -0.91 11.64 -4.77
C VAL A 147 -1.19 11.77 -3.29
N ALA A 148 -1.78 10.73 -2.70
CA ALA A 148 -2.00 10.63 -1.27
C ALA A 148 -0.93 9.74 -0.65
N ARG A 149 -0.20 10.26 0.34
CA ARG A 149 0.71 9.49 1.19
C ARG A 149 0.01 9.13 2.49
N ILE A 150 0.10 7.90 2.90
CA ILE A 150 -0.24 7.46 4.26
C ILE A 150 0.82 6.47 4.73
N LYS A 151 1.48 6.74 5.85
CA LYS A 151 2.68 6.02 6.28
C LYS A 151 3.74 6.02 5.16
N ASP A 152 4.01 4.83 4.61
CA ASP A 152 4.96 4.58 3.51
C ASP A 152 4.27 4.20 2.20
N ASP A 153 2.94 4.25 2.17
CA ASP A 153 2.15 3.94 0.98
C ASP A 153 1.81 5.21 0.21
N LEU A 154 1.98 5.13 -1.10
CA LEU A 154 1.63 6.17 -2.05
C LEU A 154 0.48 5.68 -2.95
N ASN A 155 -0.56 6.49 -3.06
CA ASN A 155 -1.75 6.14 -3.84
C ASN A 155 -2.24 7.35 -4.65
N LEU A 156 -2.81 7.08 -5.83
CA LEU A 156 -3.54 8.06 -6.60
C LEU A 156 -5.00 8.12 -6.15
N ILE A 157 -5.52 9.31 -6.03
CA ILE A 157 -6.93 9.58 -5.72
C ILE A 157 -7.48 10.65 -6.65
N SER A 158 -8.79 10.62 -6.91
CA SER A 158 -9.49 11.70 -7.59
C SER A 158 -10.91 11.88 -7.05
N GLU A 159 -11.52 13.02 -7.34
CA GLU A 159 -12.89 13.36 -6.92
C GLU A 159 -13.97 12.58 -7.66
N ASP A 160 -13.65 11.96 -8.80
CA ASP A 160 -14.58 11.21 -9.66
C ASP A 160 -15.00 9.85 -9.07
#